data_0c065899ebae2d7096174a887bd8cf6f
#
_entry.id   0c065899ebae2d7096174a887bd8cf6f
#
_cell.length_a   1.000
_cell.length_b   1.000
_cell.length_c   1.000
_cell.angle_alpha   90.00
_cell.angle_beta   90.00
_cell.angle_gamma   90.00
#
_symmetry.space_group_name_H-M   'P 1'
#
loop_
_entity.id
_entity.type
_entity.pdbx_description
1 polymer ?
#
loop_
_entity_poly.entity_id
_entity_poly.type
_entity_poly.pdbx_seq_one_letter_code
_entity_poly.pdbx_strand_id
1 'polypeptide(L)'
;KKIAPDELLQLKMLHFFVDSGIKDNVYYWGEFQKALKIFVELKKLCPSLKAFNIGGGFPIRNNLDFEYEYKYIIGEIVRNIKETCVAEGIEEPDLFTEFGKFTVGESGAVIFSVLEHKKQNDAEHWYIINNSLMNTIPDAWSILEKFILLPINHWDKEYHRVNIGGISCDHSDYYNSDELNQQIFLPQLKSKDKEPLYVGFFHTGAYQEAISGYGGIKHCLIPSPKHIVIDRDETGNFVTKVYREEQKAEDMLRILGY
;
A
#
# COMPACT_ATOMS: atom_id res chain seq x y z
N LYS A 1 8.25 0.96 35.56
CA LYS A 1 8.76 0.68 36.95
C LYS A 1 10.09 -0.07 36.97
N LYS A 2 10.39 -0.95 35.96
CA LYS A 2 11.66 -1.69 35.89
C LYS A 2 12.79 -0.88 35.23
N ILE A 3 12.44 0.02 34.28
CA ILE A 3 13.44 0.82 33.52
C ILE A 3 13.86 2.08 34.28
N ALA A 4 12.92 2.77 34.95
CA ALA A 4 13.21 4.05 35.58
C ALA A 4 14.34 4.03 36.62
N PRO A 5 14.54 2.97 37.44
CA PRO A 5 15.65 2.88 38.38
C PRO A 5 16.93 2.29 37.78
N ASP A 6 16.93 1.90 36.49
CA ASP A 6 18.10 1.27 35.87
C ASP A 6 19.05 2.35 35.33
N GLU A 7 20.31 2.34 35.78
CA GLU A 7 21.32 3.30 35.37
C GLU A 7 21.77 3.10 33.90
N LEU A 8 21.60 1.89 33.37
CA LEU A 8 22.01 1.53 32.00
C LEU A 8 20.91 1.73 30.95
N LEU A 9 19.65 1.87 31.39
CA LEU A 9 18.50 2.00 30.51
C LEU A 9 17.84 3.36 30.67
N GLN A 10 17.51 3.99 29.55
CA GLN A 10 16.77 5.24 29.52
C GLN A 10 15.58 5.12 28.55
N LEU A 11 14.38 5.39 29.06
CA LEU A 11 13.21 5.52 28.22
C LEU A 11 13.27 6.86 27.46
N LYS A 12 13.39 6.82 26.13
CA LYS A 12 13.53 8.01 25.28
C LYS A 12 12.27 8.30 24.46
N MET A 13 11.54 7.27 24.05
CA MET A 13 10.40 7.39 23.16
C MET A 13 9.28 6.45 23.59
N LEU A 14 8.05 6.92 23.49
CA LEU A 14 6.85 6.08 23.50
C LEU A 14 6.35 5.95 22.07
N HIS A 15 6.13 4.73 21.61
CA HIS A 15 5.50 4.43 20.33
C HIS A 15 4.03 4.05 20.51
N PHE A 16 3.19 4.55 19.62
CA PHE A 16 1.77 4.27 19.53
C PHE A 16 1.40 3.99 18.08
N PHE A 17 0.57 2.99 17.84
CA PHE A 17 0.10 2.65 16.51
C PHE A 17 -1.32 2.05 16.57
N VAL A 18 -2.14 2.42 15.60
CA VAL A 18 -3.49 1.86 15.39
C VAL A 18 -3.52 1.19 14.01
N ASP A 19 -3.74 -0.10 13.97
CA ASP A 19 -3.73 -0.91 12.75
C ASP A 19 -4.78 -0.49 11.70
N SER A 20 -5.92 0.05 12.16
CA SER A 20 -6.96 0.61 11.28
C SER A 20 -6.56 1.93 10.60
N GLY A 21 -5.38 2.46 10.92
CA GLY A 21 -4.85 3.71 10.39
C GLY A 21 -5.38 4.96 11.07
N ILE A 22 -4.87 6.11 10.64
CA ILE A 22 -5.25 7.43 11.12
C ILE A 22 -6.52 7.86 10.42
N LYS A 23 -7.63 7.88 11.14
CA LYS A 23 -8.96 8.24 10.62
C LYS A 23 -9.60 9.26 11.55
N ASP A 24 -10.38 10.19 11.00
CA ASP A 24 -11.17 11.12 11.80
C ASP A 24 -12.44 10.40 12.33
N ASN A 25 -12.26 9.58 13.34
CA ASN A 25 -13.35 8.86 13.98
C ASN A 25 -13.12 8.68 15.49
N VAL A 26 -14.19 8.35 16.20
CA VAL A 26 -14.19 8.19 17.66
C VAL A 26 -13.18 7.15 18.14
N TYR A 27 -12.97 6.09 17.36
CA TYR A 27 -12.03 5.03 17.73
C TYR A 27 -10.58 5.53 17.72
N TYR A 28 -10.12 6.14 16.60
CA TYR A 28 -8.77 6.67 16.51
C TYR A 28 -8.49 7.71 17.60
N TRP A 29 -9.38 8.69 17.75
CA TRP A 29 -9.19 9.74 18.76
C TRP A 29 -9.22 9.20 20.17
N GLY A 30 -10.05 8.19 20.45
CA GLY A 30 -10.09 7.52 21.74
C GLY A 30 -8.79 6.80 22.08
N GLU A 31 -8.21 6.06 21.14
CA GLU A 31 -6.93 5.38 21.32
C GLU A 31 -5.75 6.37 21.40
N PHE A 32 -5.77 7.43 20.59
CA PHE A 32 -4.79 8.51 20.65
C PHE A 32 -4.78 9.19 22.02
N GLN A 33 -5.94 9.53 22.59
CA GLN A 33 -6.04 10.14 23.91
C GLN A 33 -5.53 9.20 25.02
N LYS A 34 -5.78 7.91 24.93
CA LYS A 34 -5.21 6.91 25.86
C LYS A 34 -3.69 6.88 25.80
N ALA A 35 -3.14 6.85 24.57
CA ALA A 35 -1.70 6.86 24.36
C ALA A 35 -1.04 8.14 24.90
N LEU A 36 -1.68 9.29 24.65
CA LEU A 36 -1.20 10.59 25.13
C LEU A 36 -1.23 10.66 26.67
N LYS A 37 -2.27 10.15 27.32
CA LYS A 37 -2.33 10.03 28.77
C LYS A 37 -1.20 9.14 29.32
N ILE A 38 -0.94 8.01 28.70
CA ILE A 38 0.18 7.13 29.07
C ILE A 38 1.51 7.85 28.89
N PHE A 39 1.69 8.62 27.82
CA PHE A 39 2.89 9.44 27.61
C PHE A 39 3.10 10.41 28.76
N VAL A 40 2.06 11.15 29.19
CA VAL A 40 2.12 12.10 30.31
C VAL A 40 2.57 11.40 31.60
N GLU A 41 1.93 10.27 31.93
CA GLU A 41 2.26 9.51 33.14
C GLU A 41 3.71 9.00 33.12
N LEU A 42 4.17 8.49 31.97
CA LEU A 42 5.53 8.02 31.77
C LEU A 42 6.55 9.17 31.83
N LYS A 43 6.25 10.32 31.23
CA LYS A 43 7.11 11.52 31.25
C LYS A 43 7.36 12.00 32.65
N LYS A 44 6.33 12.01 33.53
CA LYS A 44 6.45 12.38 34.94
C LYS A 44 7.33 11.40 35.71
N LEU A 45 7.31 10.12 35.38
CA LEU A 45 8.15 9.08 36.00
C LEU A 45 9.54 8.97 35.41
N CYS A 46 9.72 9.30 34.16
CA CYS A 46 10.96 9.16 33.40
C CYS A 46 11.24 10.46 32.65
N PRO A 47 11.90 11.45 33.25
CA PRO A 47 12.20 12.74 32.61
C PRO A 47 13.01 12.61 31.32
N SER A 48 13.70 11.47 31.13
CA SER A 48 14.43 11.14 29.90
C SER A 48 13.55 10.87 28.70
N LEU A 49 12.22 10.62 28.87
CA LEU A 49 11.25 10.45 27.79
C LEU A 49 11.02 11.79 27.10
N LYS A 50 11.49 11.92 25.85
CA LYS A 50 11.43 13.18 25.09
C LYS A 50 10.62 13.06 23.81
N ALA A 51 10.39 11.83 23.32
CA ALA A 51 9.77 11.61 22.03
C ALA A 51 8.45 10.84 22.15
N PHE A 52 7.49 11.21 21.29
CA PHE A 52 6.25 10.52 21.10
C PHE A 52 6.11 10.14 19.62
N ASN A 53 6.15 8.84 19.33
CA ASN A 53 5.99 8.31 17.99
C ASN A 53 4.54 7.85 17.83
N ILE A 54 3.82 8.50 16.94
CA ILE A 54 2.40 8.20 16.65
C ILE A 54 2.21 7.12 15.58
N GLY A 55 3.30 6.44 15.18
CA GLY A 55 3.28 5.38 14.19
C GLY A 55 2.98 5.88 12.77
N GLY A 56 2.48 4.98 11.98
CA GLY A 56 2.04 5.22 10.60
C GLY A 56 0.52 5.21 10.46
N GLY A 57 0.06 5.00 9.22
CA GLY A 57 -1.35 4.75 8.95
C GLY A 57 -2.11 5.92 8.34
N PHE A 58 -1.44 6.95 7.80
CA PHE A 58 -2.14 7.87 6.91
C PHE A 58 -2.60 7.11 5.66
N PRO A 59 -3.88 7.23 5.30
CA PRO A 59 -4.40 6.61 4.10
C PRO A 59 -3.76 7.25 2.86
N ILE A 60 -3.68 6.47 1.79
CA ILE A 60 -3.35 6.97 0.46
C ILE A 60 -4.56 6.75 -0.44
N ARG A 61 -4.56 7.40 -1.59
CA ARG A 61 -5.62 7.28 -2.57
C ARG A 61 -5.71 5.83 -3.08
N ASN A 62 -6.83 5.17 -2.84
CA ASN A 62 -7.14 3.80 -3.29
C ASN A 62 -8.30 3.73 -4.27
N ASN A 63 -8.93 4.87 -4.55
CA ASN A 63 -9.95 5.08 -5.56
C ASN A 63 -9.89 6.51 -6.10
N LEU A 64 -10.57 6.78 -7.20
CA LEU A 64 -10.52 8.10 -7.88
C LEU A 64 -11.28 9.20 -7.14
N ASP A 65 -12.19 8.82 -6.25
CA ASP A 65 -13.04 9.72 -5.45
C ASP A 65 -12.53 9.88 -4.01
N PHE A 66 -11.27 9.52 -3.79
CA PHE A 66 -10.65 9.56 -2.46
C PHE A 66 -10.42 10.99 -2.00
N GLU A 67 -10.97 11.32 -0.84
CA GLU A 67 -10.75 12.58 -0.14
C GLU A 67 -10.28 12.31 1.31
N TYR A 68 -9.31 13.08 1.77
CA TYR A 68 -8.83 13.02 3.14
C TYR A 68 -8.19 14.34 3.56
N GLU A 69 -8.65 14.92 4.66
CA GLU A 69 -8.24 16.21 5.16
C GLU A 69 -6.95 16.14 6.01
N TYR A 70 -5.81 15.83 5.36
CA TYR A 70 -4.51 15.67 6.03
C TYR A 70 -4.13 16.83 6.93
N LYS A 71 -4.28 18.06 6.46
CA LYS A 71 -3.91 19.27 7.23
C LYS A 71 -4.72 19.42 8.51
N TYR A 72 -6.01 19.13 8.41
CA TYR A 72 -6.90 19.15 9.57
C TYR A 72 -6.47 18.09 10.60
N ILE A 73 -6.33 16.85 10.19
CA ILE A 73 -5.97 15.75 11.10
C ILE A 73 -4.60 15.99 11.76
N ILE A 74 -3.60 16.42 11.01
CA ILE A 74 -2.27 16.77 11.55
C ILE A 74 -2.42 17.92 12.56
N GLY A 75 -3.18 18.96 12.21
CA GLY A 75 -3.45 20.08 13.10
C GLY A 75 -4.08 19.64 14.41
N GLU A 76 -5.08 18.77 14.36
CA GLU A 76 -5.75 18.22 15.55
C GLU A 76 -4.82 17.36 16.42
N ILE A 77 -3.98 16.52 15.80
CA ILE A 77 -2.98 15.73 16.53
C ILE A 77 -2.03 16.67 17.32
N VAL A 78 -1.46 17.65 16.62
CA VAL A 78 -0.52 18.60 17.24
C VAL A 78 -1.21 19.44 18.32
N ARG A 79 -2.42 19.91 18.07
CA ARG A 79 -3.22 20.68 19.03
C ARG A 79 -3.48 19.89 20.30
N ASN A 80 -3.94 18.66 20.18
CA ASN A 80 -4.22 17.78 21.33
C ASN A 80 -2.95 17.53 22.17
N ILE A 81 -1.80 17.29 21.52
CA ILE A 81 -0.52 17.12 22.24
C ILE A 81 -0.20 18.39 23.03
N LYS A 82 -0.22 19.55 22.40
CA LYS A 82 0.12 20.84 23.03
C LYS A 82 -0.80 21.17 24.19
N GLU A 83 -2.11 21.10 23.98
CA GLU A 83 -3.10 21.37 25.02
C GLU A 83 -2.92 20.46 26.24
N THR A 84 -2.67 19.16 25.99
CA THR A 84 -2.41 18.20 27.07
C THR A 84 -1.12 18.50 27.80
N CYS A 85 -0.03 18.81 27.10
CA CYS A 85 1.25 19.16 27.74
C CYS A 85 1.14 20.42 28.61
N VAL A 86 0.44 21.45 28.14
CA VAL A 86 0.18 22.66 28.91
C VAL A 86 -0.66 22.35 30.17
N ALA A 87 -1.75 21.60 30.01
CA ALA A 87 -2.63 21.25 31.12
C ALA A 87 -1.92 20.41 32.21
N GLU A 88 -1.01 19.55 31.81
CA GLU A 88 -0.27 18.65 32.70
C GLU A 88 1.09 19.20 33.19
N GLY A 89 1.48 20.39 32.72
CA GLY A 89 2.72 21.08 33.13
C GLY A 89 4.00 20.31 32.71
N ILE A 90 4.00 19.68 31.53
CA ILE A 90 5.15 18.95 31.01
C ILE A 90 5.63 19.57 29.69
N GLU A 91 6.90 19.32 29.33
CA GLU A 91 7.46 19.71 28.03
C GLU A 91 6.76 18.95 26.89
N GLU A 92 6.55 19.64 25.76
CA GLU A 92 6.10 19.03 24.53
C GLU A 92 7.12 18.01 24.02
N PRO A 93 6.69 16.84 23.52
CA PRO A 93 7.60 15.87 22.95
C PRO A 93 8.07 16.24 21.54
N ASP A 94 9.23 15.71 21.14
CA ASP A 94 9.56 15.55 19.73
C ASP A 94 8.58 14.56 19.12
N LEU A 95 7.86 14.97 18.08
CA LEU A 95 6.87 14.13 17.40
C LEU A 95 7.53 13.32 16.27
N PHE A 96 7.41 12.01 16.35
CA PHE A 96 7.86 11.08 15.34
C PHE A 96 6.68 10.43 14.62
N THR A 97 6.89 10.11 13.35
CA THR A 97 5.91 9.47 12.48
C THR A 97 6.56 8.39 11.62
N GLU A 98 5.77 7.39 11.20
CA GLU A 98 6.20 6.28 10.35
C GLU A 98 5.35 6.24 9.07
N PHE A 99 5.23 7.35 8.37
CA PHE A 99 4.33 7.53 7.22
C PHE A 99 4.90 6.97 5.91
N GLY A 100 5.48 5.75 5.94
CA GLY A 100 6.12 5.13 4.78
C GLY A 100 5.17 4.99 3.58
N LYS A 101 4.01 4.38 3.77
CA LYS A 101 3.02 4.21 2.70
C LYS A 101 2.55 5.55 2.13
N PHE A 102 2.25 6.53 2.99
CA PHE A 102 1.88 7.88 2.57
C PHE A 102 2.99 8.55 1.72
N THR A 103 4.25 8.31 2.07
CA THR A 103 5.39 8.93 1.38
C THR A 103 5.65 8.35 0.00
N VAL A 104 5.53 7.03 -0.18
CA VAL A 104 5.95 6.36 -1.42
C VAL A 104 4.84 5.57 -2.14
N GLY A 105 3.69 5.36 -1.51
CA GLY A 105 2.63 4.51 -2.07
C GLY A 105 2.14 4.98 -3.43
N GLU A 106 1.92 6.28 -3.60
CA GLU A 106 1.41 6.85 -4.85
C GLU A 106 2.46 6.89 -6.00
N SER A 107 3.73 6.56 -5.72
CA SER A 107 4.80 6.59 -6.72
C SER A 107 4.89 5.32 -7.58
N GLY A 108 4.15 4.27 -7.25
CA GLY A 108 4.25 2.98 -7.93
C GLY A 108 2.98 2.57 -8.67
N ALA A 109 3.18 1.80 -9.73
CA ALA A 109 2.12 1.10 -10.43
C ALA A 109 2.62 -0.25 -10.94
N VAL A 110 1.72 -1.24 -11.03
CA VAL A 110 1.98 -2.52 -11.67
C VAL A 110 1.06 -2.65 -12.88
N ILE A 111 1.64 -2.98 -14.03
CA ILE A 111 0.90 -3.14 -15.29
C ILE A 111 0.97 -4.59 -15.73
N PHE A 112 -0.19 -5.15 -16.04
CA PHE A 112 -0.33 -6.50 -16.56
C PHE A 112 -0.92 -6.49 -17.95
N SER A 113 -0.52 -7.46 -18.78
CA SER A 113 -1.25 -7.79 -20.00
C SER A 113 -2.29 -8.88 -19.72
N VAL A 114 -3.45 -8.75 -20.30
CA VAL A 114 -4.48 -9.80 -20.30
C VAL A 114 -4.11 -10.83 -21.37
N LEU A 115 -3.84 -12.06 -20.93
CA LEU A 115 -3.47 -13.17 -21.81
C LEU A 115 -4.70 -13.82 -22.44
N GLU A 116 -5.77 -13.95 -21.66
CA GLU A 116 -6.96 -14.67 -22.08
C GLU A 116 -8.22 -14.11 -21.42
N HIS A 117 -9.33 -14.21 -22.14
CA HIS A 117 -10.69 -13.99 -21.65
C HIS A 117 -11.42 -15.32 -21.53
N LYS A 118 -11.66 -15.75 -20.31
CA LYS A 118 -12.45 -16.96 -20.01
C LYS A 118 -13.86 -16.57 -19.61
N LYS A 119 -14.85 -17.04 -20.37
CA LYS A 119 -16.26 -16.94 -20.01
C LYS A 119 -16.69 -18.21 -19.29
N GLN A 120 -16.98 -18.12 -17.99
CA GLN A 120 -17.45 -19.24 -17.19
C GLN A 120 -18.95 -19.48 -17.38
N ASN A 121 -19.73 -18.39 -17.43
CA ASN A 121 -21.15 -18.34 -17.71
C ASN A 121 -21.52 -16.94 -18.19
N ASP A 122 -22.82 -16.65 -18.42
CA ASP A 122 -23.24 -15.36 -18.97
C ASP A 122 -22.99 -14.16 -18.03
N ALA A 123 -22.85 -14.39 -16.73
CA ALA A 123 -22.62 -13.36 -15.72
C ALA A 123 -21.18 -13.32 -15.20
N GLU A 124 -20.35 -14.31 -15.52
CA GLU A 124 -19.03 -14.48 -14.94
C GLU A 124 -17.95 -14.58 -16.02
N HIS A 125 -17.22 -13.49 -16.15
CA HIS A 125 -16.11 -13.31 -17.06
C HIS A 125 -14.81 -13.17 -16.28
N TRP A 126 -13.75 -13.82 -16.76
CA TRP A 126 -12.41 -13.78 -16.19
C TRP A 126 -11.39 -13.27 -17.20
N TYR A 127 -10.59 -12.33 -16.79
CA TYR A 127 -9.38 -11.92 -17.50
C TYR A 127 -8.15 -12.50 -16.78
N ILE A 128 -7.44 -13.36 -17.49
CA ILE A 128 -6.22 -13.99 -16.97
C ILE A 128 -5.04 -13.10 -17.32
N ILE A 129 -4.30 -12.64 -16.32
CA ILE A 129 -3.15 -11.76 -16.50
C ILE A 129 -1.85 -12.55 -16.62
N ASN A 130 -0.80 -11.88 -17.12
CA ASN A 130 0.52 -12.48 -17.38
C ASN A 130 1.41 -12.63 -16.14
N ASN A 131 0.87 -12.47 -14.93
CA ASN A 131 1.61 -12.64 -13.68
C ASN A 131 0.65 -13.08 -12.56
N SER A 132 1.13 -13.12 -11.34
CA SER A 132 0.35 -13.41 -10.13
C SER A 132 0.14 -12.16 -9.30
N LEU A 133 -1.10 -11.93 -8.91
CA LEU A 133 -1.46 -10.85 -7.96
C LEU A 133 -0.82 -11.10 -6.59
N MET A 134 -0.73 -12.37 -6.17
CA MET A 134 -0.10 -12.74 -4.90
C MET A 134 1.39 -12.38 -4.85
N ASN A 135 2.08 -12.45 -5.99
CA ASN A 135 3.51 -12.11 -6.06
C ASN A 135 3.75 -10.61 -6.17
N THR A 136 2.93 -9.91 -6.93
CA THR A 136 3.18 -8.51 -7.33
C THR A 136 2.44 -7.49 -6.47
N ILE A 137 1.24 -7.81 -6.00
CA ILE A 137 0.42 -6.97 -5.11
C ILE A 137 -0.17 -7.80 -3.97
N PRO A 138 0.67 -8.40 -3.11
CA PRO A 138 0.24 -9.33 -2.08
C PRO A 138 -0.77 -8.76 -1.08
N ASP A 139 -0.81 -7.45 -0.86
CA ASP A 139 -1.77 -6.84 0.05
C ASP A 139 -3.22 -6.98 -0.45
N ALA A 140 -3.43 -7.11 -1.77
CA ALA A 140 -4.75 -7.42 -2.32
C ALA A 140 -5.28 -8.77 -1.82
N TRP A 141 -4.39 -9.74 -1.63
CA TRP A 141 -4.69 -11.07 -1.12
C TRP A 141 -4.64 -11.16 0.42
N SER A 142 -3.55 -10.66 1.02
CA SER A 142 -3.28 -10.89 2.45
C SER A 142 -4.16 -10.08 3.40
N ILE A 143 -4.47 -8.85 3.03
CA ILE A 143 -5.25 -7.91 3.84
C ILE A 143 -6.46 -7.31 3.10
N LEU A 144 -6.78 -7.83 1.93
CA LEU A 144 -7.89 -7.39 1.08
C LEU A 144 -7.80 -5.90 0.71
N GLU A 145 -6.57 -5.39 0.56
CA GLU A 145 -6.37 -4.00 0.16
C GLU A 145 -6.87 -3.76 -1.26
N LYS A 146 -7.46 -2.58 -1.46
CA LYS A 146 -7.98 -2.14 -2.75
C LYS A 146 -7.04 -1.13 -3.39
N PHE A 147 -6.92 -1.21 -4.71
CA PHE A 147 -6.07 -0.36 -5.51
C PHE A 147 -6.90 0.33 -6.60
N ILE A 148 -6.43 1.48 -7.07
CA ILE A 148 -6.98 2.09 -8.27
C ILE A 148 -6.62 1.17 -9.44
N LEU A 149 -7.62 0.60 -10.09
CA LEU A 149 -7.49 -0.26 -11.25
C LEU A 149 -8.03 0.45 -12.48
N LEU A 150 -7.20 0.62 -13.49
CA LEU A 150 -7.59 1.25 -14.75
C LEU A 150 -7.08 0.44 -15.95
N PRO A 151 -7.83 0.40 -17.07
CA PRO A 151 -7.26 -0.06 -18.33
C PRO A 151 -6.21 0.95 -18.81
N ILE A 152 -5.17 0.49 -19.48
CA ILE A 152 -4.12 1.36 -20.04
C ILE A 152 -4.44 1.68 -21.51
N ASN A 153 -5.16 0.81 -22.18
CA ASN A 153 -5.61 0.97 -23.57
C ASN A 153 -7.07 0.56 -23.72
N HIS A 154 -7.60 0.66 -24.94
CA HIS A 154 -8.98 0.28 -25.26
C HIS A 154 -10.07 1.06 -24.50
N TRP A 155 -9.81 2.31 -24.15
CA TRP A 155 -10.71 3.17 -23.38
C TRP A 155 -12.05 3.45 -24.08
N ASP A 156 -12.10 3.35 -25.39
CA ASP A 156 -13.25 3.61 -26.25
C ASP A 156 -14.22 2.43 -26.38
N LYS A 157 -13.87 1.27 -25.78
CA LYS A 157 -14.70 0.08 -25.87
C LYS A 157 -15.83 0.06 -24.85
N GLU A 158 -16.82 -0.79 -25.09
CA GLU A 158 -17.81 -1.13 -24.07
C GLU A 158 -17.15 -1.85 -22.89
N TYR A 159 -17.62 -1.55 -21.70
CA TYR A 159 -17.13 -2.15 -20.47
C TYR A 159 -18.11 -3.22 -19.98
N HIS A 160 -17.58 -4.26 -19.40
CA HIS A 160 -18.37 -5.29 -18.75
C HIS A 160 -17.72 -5.70 -17.42
N ARG A 161 -18.53 -6.30 -16.56
CA ARG A 161 -18.05 -6.85 -15.30
C ARG A 161 -17.11 -8.02 -15.54
N VAL A 162 -15.95 -8.02 -14.87
CA VAL A 162 -14.94 -9.08 -14.93
C VAL A 162 -14.35 -9.38 -13.57
N ASN A 163 -13.76 -10.55 -13.45
CA ASN A 163 -12.80 -10.91 -12.42
C ASN A 163 -11.41 -10.96 -13.06
N ILE A 164 -10.36 -10.64 -12.32
CA ILE A 164 -8.99 -10.79 -12.78
C ILE A 164 -8.37 -11.99 -12.07
N GLY A 165 -7.85 -12.94 -12.82
CA GLY A 165 -7.13 -14.10 -12.31
C GLY A 165 -5.66 -14.06 -12.67
N GLY A 166 -4.79 -14.41 -11.72
CA GLY A 166 -3.37 -14.65 -11.97
C GLY A 166 -3.11 -16.04 -12.55
N ILE A 167 -1.82 -16.33 -12.80
CA ILE A 167 -1.37 -17.60 -13.39
C ILE A 167 -0.80 -18.58 -12.36
N SER A 168 -0.87 -18.28 -11.07
CA SER A 168 -0.45 -19.24 -10.05
C SER A 168 -1.49 -20.35 -9.85
N CYS A 169 -1.10 -21.43 -9.17
CA CYS A 169 -2.03 -22.51 -8.85
C CYS A 169 -2.91 -22.24 -7.62
N ASP A 170 -2.73 -21.10 -6.95
CA ASP A 170 -3.50 -20.78 -5.76
C ASP A 170 -4.89 -20.24 -6.13
N HIS A 171 -5.91 -20.78 -5.46
CA HIS A 171 -7.30 -20.38 -5.68
C HIS A 171 -7.58 -18.94 -5.27
N SER A 172 -6.72 -18.30 -4.47
CA SER A 172 -6.84 -16.91 -4.02
C SER A 172 -6.10 -15.92 -4.92
N ASP A 173 -5.47 -16.40 -6.01
CA ASP A 173 -4.75 -15.55 -6.97
C ASP A 173 -5.73 -14.84 -7.92
N TYR A 174 -6.61 -14.00 -7.35
CA TYR A 174 -7.58 -13.23 -8.11
C TYR A 174 -7.93 -11.89 -7.47
N TYR A 175 -8.50 -10.98 -8.26
CA TYR A 175 -9.03 -9.69 -7.86
C TYR A 175 -10.38 -9.46 -8.52
N ASN A 176 -11.41 -9.13 -7.74
CA ASN A 176 -12.78 -9.07 -8.23
C ASN A 176 -13.58 -7.85 -7.81
N SER A 177 -12.97 -6.93 -7.07
CA SER A 177 -13.69 -5.74 -6.60
C SER A 177 -12.75 -4.56 -6.37
N ASP A 178 -13.23 -3.37 -6.68
CA ASP A 178 -12.60 -2.11 -6.27
C ASP A 178 -13.20 -1.57 -4.97
N GLU A 179 -12.67 -0.45 -4.47
CA GLU A 179 -13.06 0.13 -3.19
C GLU A 179 -14.50 0.68 -3.21
N LEU A 180 -14.90 1.31 -4.29
CA LEU A 180 -16.21 1.95 -4.39
C LEU A 180 -17.32 0.98 -4.76
N ASN A 181 -17.14 0.28 -5.86
CA ASN A 181 -18.22 -0.45 -6.52
C ASN A 181 -18.33 -1.89 -6.04
N GLN A 182 -17.32 -2.41 -5.34
CA GLN A 182 -17.19 -3.83 -5.00
C GLN A 182 -17.25 -4.74 -6.24
N GLN A 183 -16.94 -4.20 -7.43
CA GLN A 183 -16.95 -4.87 -8.72
C GLN A 183 -15.94 -4.20 -9.65
N ILE A 184 -15.43 -4.97 -10.62
CA ILE A 184 -14.51 -4.47 -11.64
C ILE A 184 -15.21 -4.42 -12.97
N PHE A 185 -15.06 -3.30 -13.68
CA PHE A 185 -15.50 -3.10 -15.05
C PHE A 185 -14.30 -2.76 -15.93
N LEU A 186 -14.06 -3.57 -16.95
CA LEU A 186 -12.96 -3.38 -17.90
C LEU A 186 -13.47 -3.47 -19.36
N PRO A 187 -12.71 -2.92 -20.31
CA PRO A 187 -13.02 -2.99 -21.72
C PRO A 187 -13.25 -4.42 -22.20
N GLN A 188 -14.30 -4.62 -22.97
CA GLN A 188 -14.63 -5.91 -23.54
C GLN A 188 -13.69 -6.26 -24.70
N LEU A 189 -12.91 -7.34 -24.55
CA LEU A 189 -12.08 -7.87 -25.62
C LEU A 189 -12.93 -8.67 -26.64
N LYS A 190 -12.67 -8.42 -27.91
CA LYS A 190 -13.26 -9.17 -29.03
C LYS A 190 -12.18 -10.02 -29.69
N SER A 191 -12.53 -11.18 -30.21
CA SER A 191 -11.59 -12.12 -30.85
C SER A 191 -10.77 -11.53 -32.02
N LYS A 192 -11.22 -10.42 -32.60
CA LYS A 192 -10.53 -9.69 -33.67
C LYS A 192 -9.50 -8.67 -33.18
N ASP A 193 -9.47 -8.39 -31.89
CA ASP A 193 -8.54 -7.42 -31.31
C ASP A 193 -7.13 -8.02 -31.36
N LYS A 194 -6.22 -7.31 -32.02
CA LYS A 194 -4.83 -7.74 -32.21
C LYS A 194 -3.94 -7.36 -31.04
N GLU A 195 -4.29 -6.28 -30.38
CA GLU A 195 -3.55 -5.77 -29.25
C GLU A 195 -4.15 -6.28 -27.93
N PRO A 196 -3.36 -6.82 -27.01
CA PRO A 196 -3.86 -7.23 -25.71
C PRO A 196 -4.37 -6.03 -24.90
N LEU A 197 -5.30 -6.29 -24.01
CA LEU A 197 -5.67 -5.31 -23.00
C LEU A 197 -4.55 -5.27 -21.95
N TYR A 198 -4.10 -4.05 -21.63
CA TYR A 198 -3.23 -3.79 -20.49
C TYR A 198 -4.05 -3.18 -19.36
N VAL A 199 -3.85 -3.67 -18.15
CA VAL A 199 -4.49 -3.19 -16.94
C VAL A 199 -3.44 -2.74 -15.93
N GLY A 200 -3.66 -1.59 -15.30
CA GLY A 200 -2.74 -1.02 -14.31
C GLY A 200 -3.36 -0.96 -12.94
N PHE A 201 -2.66 -1.47 -11.95
CA PHE A 201 -2.91 -1.23 -10.54
C PHE A 201 -2.00 -0.11 -10.08
N PHE A 202 -2.59 0.99 -9.62
CA PHE A 202 -1.88 2.21 -9.23
C PHE A 202 -1.77 2.34 -7.72
N HIS A 203 -0.79 3.14 -7.29
CA HIS A 203 -0.46 3.40 -5.89
C HIS A 203 0.08 2.15 -5.17
N THR A 204 0.90 1.39 -5.88
CA THR A 204 1.56 0.17 -5.39
C THR A 204 3.01 0.40 -4.94
N GLY A 205 3.43 1.65 -4.70
CA GLY A 205 4.83 2.01 -4.41
C GLY A 205 5.32 1.62 -3.01
N ALA A 206 4.43 1.21 -2.11
CA ALA A 206 4.78 0.75 -0.77
C ALA A 206 4.38 -0.71 -0.59
N TYR A 207 5.21 -1.46 0.14
CA TYR A 207 5.03 -2.89 0.41
C TYR A 207 5.07 -3.73 -0.87
N GLN A 208 4.00 -4.30 -1.29
CA GLN A 208 3.77 -5.06 -2.52
C GLN A 208 4.94 -5.98 -2.88
N GLU A 209 5.44 -5.93 -4.11
CA GLU A 209 6.56 -6.75 -4.54
C GLU A 209 7.83 -6.54 -3.68
N ALA A 210 8.02 -5.33 -3.13
CA ALA A 210 9.18 -5.01 -2.32
C ALA A 210 9.21 -5.67 -0.93
N ILE A 211 8.10 -6.21 -0.43
CA ILE A 211 8.03 -6.86 0.90
C ILE A 211 9.09 -7.96 1.05
N SER A 212 9.24 -8.80 0.04
CA SER A 212 10.17 -9.94 0.05
C SER A 212 11.45 -9.67 -0.77
N GLY A 213 11.74 -8.40 -1.07
CA GLY A 213 12.82 -8.00 -1.95
C GLY A 213 12.49 -8.18 -3.43
N TYR A 214 13.52 -8.11 -4.28
CA TYR A 214 13.32 -8.18 -5.73
C TYR A 214 12.68 -9.50 -6.13
N GLY A 215 11.54 -9.37 -6.79
CA GLY A 215 10.76 -10.47 -7.30
C GLY A 215 9.71 -11.01 -6.34
N GLY A 216 9.50 -10.34 -5.22
CA GLY A 216 8.37 -10.65 -4.34
C GLY A 216 8.39 -12.04 -3.71
N ILE A 217 7.20 -12.56 -3.46
CA ILE A 217 6.97 -13.81 -2.71
C ILE A 217 7.44 -15.06 -3.47
N LYS A 218 7.56 -15.01 -4.80
CA LYS A 218 7.97 -16.15 -5.64
C LYS A 218 7.04 -17.37 -5.61
N HIS A 219 5.77 -17.17 -5.33
CA HIS A 219 4.80 -18.26 -5.43
C HIS A 219 4.78 -18.84 -6.85
N CYS A 220 4.79 -20.17 -6.96
CA CYS A 220 4.92 -20.92 -8.24
C CYS A 220 6.15 -20.55 -9.06
N LEU A 221 7.18 -19.93 -8.46
CA LEU A 221 8.39 -19.46 -9.15
C LEU A 221 8.09 -18.60 -10.39
N ILE A 222 7.04 -17.79 -10.32
CA ILE A 222 6.69 -16.85 -11.39
C ILE A 222 7.75 -15.75 -11.43
N PRO A 223 8.37 -15.48 -12.60
CA PRO A 223 9.38 -14.44 -12.73
C PRO A 223 8.85 -13.04 -12.43
N SER A 224 9.70 -12.20 -11.86
CA SER A 224 9.36 -10.79 -11.64
C SER A 224 9.30 -10.01 -12.95
N PRO A 225 8.39 -9.03 -13.04
CA PRO A 225 8.30 -8.16 -14.19
C PRO A 225 9.50 -7.21 -14.30
N LYS A 226 9.63 -6.56 -15.44
CA LYS A 226 10.57 -5.46 -15.66
C LYS A 226 10.18 -4.25 -14.79
N HIS A 227 11.17 -3.64 -14.15
CA HIS A 227 10.99 -2.38 -13.42
C HIS A 227 11.46 -1.19 -14.24
N ILE A 228 10.58 -0.23 -14.42
CA ILE A 228 10.83 1.00 -15.15
C ILE A 228 10.65 2.19 -14.21
N VAL A 229 11.63 3.08 -14.19
CA VAL A 229 11.47 4.40 -13.56
C VAL A 229 10.98 5.37 -14.63
N ILE A 230 9.91 6.08 -14.31
CA ILE A 230 9.37 7.16 -15.14
C ILE A 230 9.61 8.47 -14.39
N ASP A 231 10.25 9.41 -15.06
CA ASP A 231 10.59 10.72 -14.48
C ASP A 231 10.33 11.84 -15.51
N ARG A 232 10.54 13.07 -15.11
CA ARG A 232 10.51 14.23 -16.00
C ARG A 232 11.91 14.79 -16.15
N ASP A 233 12.28 15.11 -17.38
CA ASP A 233 13.51 15.85 -17.65
C ASP A 233 13.36 17.34 -17.29
N GLU A 234 14.44 18.11 -17.42
CA GLU A 234 14.49 19.55 -17.15
C GLU A 234 13.48 20.36 -17.98
N THR A 235 13.03 19.81 -19.10
CA THR A 235 12.02 20.43 -19.99
C THR A 235 10.59 19.99 -19.68
N GLY A 236 10.40 19.08 -18.71
CA GLY A 236 9.11 18.56 -18.28
C GLY A 236 8.59 17.37 -19.09
N ASN A 237 9.34 16.87 -20.06
CA ASN A 237 8.99 15.67 -20.83
C ASN A 237 9.18 14.40 -20.01
N PHE A 238 8.34 13.41 -20.23
CA PHE A 238 8.52 12.10 -19.63
C PHE A 238 9.73 11.38 -20.20
N VAL A 239 10.58 10.89 -19.31
CA VAL A 239 11.71 10.03 -19.62
C VAL A 239 11.56 8.71 -18.86
N THR A 240 12.02 7.63 -19.49
CA THR A 240 11.95 6.30 -18.89
C THR A 240 13.33 5.68 -18.81
N LYS A 241 13.57 4.95 -17.71
CA LYS A 241 14.80 4.19 -17.50
C LYS A 241 14.46 2.81 -16.98
N VAL A 242 15.00 1.78 -17.60
CA VAL A 242 14.93 0.43 -17.03
C VAL A 242 15.77 0.41 -15.75
N TYR A 243 15.12 0.17 -14.63
CA TYR A 243 15.78 0.01 -13.33
C TYR A 243 16.26 -1.43 -13.14
N ARG A 244 15.41 -2.41 -13.52
CA ARG A 244 15.72 -3.83 -13.55
C ARG A 244 15.01 -4.49 -14.71
N GLU A 245 15.71 -5.40 -15.38
CA GLU A 245 15.09 -6.28 -16.38
C GLU A 245 14.20 -7.32 -15.71
N GLU A 246 13.24 -7.86 -16.45
CA GLU A 246 12.45 -9.01 -16.02
C GLU A 246 13.34 -10.21 -15.71
N GLN A 247 12.92 -10.99 -14.73
CA GLN A 247 13.57 -12.26 -14.45
C GLN A 247 13.30 -13.28 -15.57
N LYS A 248 14.28 -14.10 -15.85
CA LYS A 248 14.20 -15.18 -16.84
C LYS A 248 14.06 -16.53 -16.17
N ALA A 249 13.77 -17.57 -16.95
CA ALA A 249 13.65 -18.93 -16.46
C ALA A 249 14.93 -19.40 -15.74
N GLU A 250 16.10 -18.96 -16.20
CA GLU A 250 17.38 -19.28 -15.57
C GLU A 250 17.49 -18.71 -14.14
N ASP A 251 16.90 -17.54 -13.90
CA ASP A 251 16.86 -16.97 -12.55
C ASP A 251 16.00 -17.83 -11.60
N MET A 252 14.92 -18.39 -12.13
CA MET A 252 14.08 -19.32 -11.36
C MET A 252 14.79 -20.64 -11.10
N LEU A 253 15.54 -21.18 -12.07
CA LEU A 253 16.35 -22.38 -11.87
C LEU A 253 17.43 -22.17 -10.80
N ARG A 254 18.08 -21.02 -10.76
CA ARG A 254 19.05 -20.69 -9.70
C ARG A 254 18.43 -20.66 -8.31
N ILE A 255 17.17 -20.19 -8.16
CA ILE A 255 16.45 -20.23 -6.88
C ILE A 255 16.25 -21.69 -6.43
N LEU A 256 16.06 -22.61 -7.35
CA LEU A 256 15.94 -24.05 -7.09
C LEU A 256 17.29 -24.76 -6.87
N GLY A 257 18.42 -24.05 -7.07
CA GLY A 257 19.76 -24.61 -6.86
C GLY A 257 20.37 -25.27 -8.10
N TYR A 258 19.88 -24.97 -9.30
CA TYR A 258 20.43 -25.41 -10.58
C TYR A 258 21.34 -24.37 -11.20
#